data_5fef9b1140fa0ec24af2f7660b48f45f
#
_entry.id   5fef9b1140fa0ec24af2f7660b48f45f
#
_cell.length_a   1.000
_cell.length_b   1.000
_cell.length_c   1.000
_cell.angle_alpha   90.00
_cell.angle_beta   90.00
_cell.angle_gamma   90.00
#
_symmetry.space_group_name_H-M   'P 1'
#
loop_
_entity.id
_entity.type
_entity.pdbx_description
1 polymer ?
#
loop_
_entity_poly.entity_id
_entity_poly.type
_entity_poly.pdbx_seq_one_letter_code
_entity_poly.pdbx_strand_id
1 'polypeptide(L)' 'MSKSQQQSTCLSCGHVYDPEVGEPGDGIPPGTAFENLTDDWICPECGIHKGNYERSHAR' A
#
# COMPACT_ATOMS: atom_id res chain seq x y z
N MET A 1 14.45 6.44 -11.67
CA MET A 1 13.95 6.45 -11.42
C MET A 1 12.82 6.37 -11.55
N SER A 2 12.13 6.06 -11.58
CA SER A 2 11.09 5.94 -11.77
C SER A 2 10.26 5.70 -11.03
N LYS A 3 9.67 5.75 -10.72
CA LYS A 3 8.93 5.48 -10.09
C LYS A 3 7.72 5.53 -10.47
N SER A 4 7.33 4.99 -11.12
CA SER A 4 6.06 4.83 -11.61
C SER A 4 5.12 4.38 -10.57
N GLN A 5 5.59 3.85 -9.51
CA GLN A 5 4.69 3.34 -8.50
C GLN A 5 4.61 4.29 -7.36
N GLN A 6 3.41 4.54 -6.90
CA GLN A 6 3.16 5.49 -5.84
C GLN A 6 2.94 4.78 -4.54
N GLN A 7 3.44 5.37 -3.47
CA GLN A 7 3.17 4.86 -2.15
C GLN A 7 1.77 5.25 -1.74
N SER A 8 1.18 4.46 -0.87
CA SER A 8 -0.14 4.75 -0.33
C SER A 8 -0.05 4.77 1.18
N THR A 9 -0.72 5.73 1.78
CA THR A 9 -0.63 5.94 3.21
C THR A 9 -1.98 5.71 3.86
N CYS A 10 -1.97 4.92 4.91
CA CYS A 10 -3.17 4.69 5.69
C CYS A 10 -3.54 5.98 6.41
N LEU A 11 -4.76 6.42 6.23
CA LEU A 11 -5.21 7.66 6.84
C LEU A 11 -5.49 7.51 8.32
N SER A 12 -5.52 6.30 8.79
CA SER A 12 -5.85 6.03 10.17
C SER A 12 -4.61 5.91 11.05
N CYS A 13 -3.61 5.16 10.62
CA CYS A 13 -2.45 4.91 11.47
C CYS A 13 -1.14 5.39 10.84
N GLY A 14 -1.19 5.84 9.59
CA GLY A 14 0.01 6.34 8.95
C GLY A 14 0.89 5.27 8.31
N HIS A 15 0.44 4.04 8.28
CA HIS A 15 1.20 2.98 7.62
C HIS A 15 1.35 3.29 6.13
N VAL A 16 2.53 3.06 5.60
CA VAL A 16 2.80 3.34 4.20
C VAL A 16 2.99 2.02 3.46
N TYR A 17 2.22 1.82 2.40
CA TYR A 17 2.42 0.69 1.52
C TYR A 17 3.33 1.12 0.38
N ASP A 18 4.47 0.49 0.29
CA ASP A 18 5.44 0.79 -0.75
C ASP A 18 5.42 -0.35 -1.76
N PRO A 19 4.96 -0.09 -3.00
CA PRO A 19 4.87 -1.17 -3.98
C PRO A 19 6.19 -1.85 -4.26
N GLU A 20 7.29 -1.15 -4.11
CA GLU A 20 8.58 -1.75 -4.38
C GLU A 20 8.98 -2.75 -3.32
N VAL A 21 8.42 -2.61 -2.13
CA VAL A 21 8.73 -3.50 -1.03
C VAL A 21 7.66 -4.57 -0.88
N GLY A 22 6.43 -4.21 -1.17
CA GLY A 22 5.31 -5.10 -0.96
C GLY A 22 4.99 -5.22 0.51
N GLU A 23 4.34 -6.31 0.85
CA GLU A 23 4.02 -6.61 2.25
C GLU A 23 4.29 -8.08 2.45
N PRO A 24 5.54 -8.44 2.65
CA PRO A 24 5.85 -9.87 2.77
C PRO A 24 5.12 -10.55 3.91
N GLY A 25 4.82 -9.82 4.97
CA GLY A 25 4.08 -10.38 6.08
C GLY A 25 2.68 -10.80 5.68
N ASP A 26 2.13 -10.19 4.64
CA ASP A 26 0.81 -10.53 4.13
C ASP A 26 0.89 -11.38 2.87
N GLY A 27 2.07 -11.79 2.51
CA GLY A 27 2.23 -12.61 1.31
C GLY A 27 2.22 -11.81 0.03
N ILE A 28 2.46 -10.52 0.09
CA ILE A 28 2.44 -9.66 -1.07
C ILE A 28 3.86 -9.37 -1.52
N PRO A 29 4.26 -9.87 -2.69
CA PRO A 29 5.64 -9.71 -3.11
C PRO A 29 5.97 -8.29 -3.54
N PRO A 30 7.26 -7.95 -3.54
CA PRO A 30 7.67 -6.66 -4.06
C PRO A 30 7.26 -6.51 -5.52
N GLY A 31 6.96 -5.30 -5.89
CA GLY A 31 6.54 -5.02 -7.25
C GLY A 31 5.04 -5.07 -7.45
N THR A 32 4.28 -5.26 -6.38
CA THR A 32 2.83 -5.31 -6.47
C THR A 32 2.27 -3.91 -6.27
N ALA A 33 1.59 -3.41 -7.28
CA ALA A 33 0.98 -2.09 -7.18
C ALA A 33 -0.16 -2.12 -6.18
N PHE A 34 -0.41 -0.98 -5.54
CA PHE A 34 -1.46 -0.92 -4.54
C PHE A 34 -2.81 -1.29 -5.13
N GLU A 35 -3.08 -0.85 -6.35
CA GLU A 35 -4.38 -1.15 -6.96
C GLU A 35 -4.52 -2.61 -7.35
N ASN A 36 -3.43 -3.37 -7.34
CA ASN A 36 -3.50 -4.80 -7.60
C ASN A 36 -3.80 -5.61 -6.35
N LEU A 37 -3.82 -4.96 -5.20
CA LEU A 37 -4.22 -5.64 -3.98
C LEU A 37 -5.71 -5.94 -4.04
N THR A 38 -6.11 -7.06 -3.45
CA THR A 38 -7.51 -7.41 -3.47
C THR A 38 -8.31 -6.38 -2.67
N ASP A 39 -9.60 -6.33 -2.95
CA ASP A 39 -10.46 -5.40 -2.24
C ASP A 39 -10.57 -5.75 -0.77
N ASP A 40 -10.24 -6.99 -0.43
CA ASP A 40 -10.30 -7.45 0.95
C ASP A 40 -9.07 -7.09 1.75
N TRP A 41 -8.06 -6.57 1.08
CA TRP A 41 -6.83 -6.28 1.78
C TRP A 41 -7.06 -5.20 2.81
N ILE A 42 -6.47 -5.38 3.98
CA ILE A 42 -6.62 -4.42 5.05
C ILE A 42 -5.25 -4.00 5.53
N CYS A 43 -5.22 -2.89 6.24
CA CYS A 43 -3.98 -2.38 6.79
C CYS A 43 -3.41 -3.37 7.80
N PRO A 44 -2.15 -3.77 7.67
CA PRO A 44 -1.57 -4.71 8.64
C PRO A 44 -1.33 -4.11 10.00
N GLU A 45 -1.41 -2.79 10.12
CA GLU A 45 -1.16 -2.15 11.39
C GLU A 45 -2.45 -1.92 12.16
N CYS A 46 -3.48 -1.43 11.52
CA CYS A 46 -4.69 -1.08 12.22
C CYS A 46 -5.93 -1.81 11.72
N GLY A 47 -5.82 -2.55 10.62
CA GLY A 47 -6.94 -3.34 10.13
C GLY A 47 -7.99 -2.58 9.37
N ILE A 48 -7.71 -1.36 8.98
CA ILE A 48 -8.69 -0.59 8.24
C ILE A 48 -8.73 -1.03 6.79
N HIS A 49 -9.84 -0.70 6.12
CA HIS A 49 -10.02 -1.08 4.73
C HIS A 49 -9.00 -0.45 3.81
N LYS A 50 -8.72 -1.14 2.74
CA LYS A 50 -7.85 -0.64 1.69
C LYS A 50 -8.30 0.73 1.21
N GLY A 51 -9.59 0.97 1.15
CA GLY A 51 -10.11 2.23 0.65
C GLY A 51 -9.78 3.44 1.52
N ASN A 52 -9.28 3.19 2.73
CA ASN A 52 -8.91 4.28 3.61
C ASN A 52 -7.48 4.74 3.41
N TYR A 53 -6.84 4.27 2.36
CA TYR A 53 -5.50 4.69 2.02
C TYR A 53 -5.54 5.80 1.00
N GLU A 54 -4.58 6.70 1.08
CA GLU A 54 -4.48 7.77 0.12
C GLU A 54 -3.17 7.64 -0.61
N ARG A 55 -3.19 7.78 -1.94
CA ARG A 55 -1.99 7.70 -2.71
C ARG A 55 -1.16 8.93 -2.55
N SER A 56 0.13 8.74 -2.35
CA SER A 56 1.07 9.83 -2.35
C SER A 56 1.48 10.13 -3.75
N HIS A 57 1.44 11.38 -4.13
CA HIS A 57 1.93 11.75 -5.42
C HIS A 57 3.31 12.22 -5.26
N ALA A 58 4.18 11.47 -5.73
CA ALA A 58 5.55 11.85 -5.65
C ALA A 58 5.78 12.93 -6.65
N ARG A 59 6.42 13.86 -6.42
CA ARG A 59 6.60 14.79 -7.34
C ARG A 59 7.74 15.18 -7.33
#